data_48aa53e348d44008c8fb63be9ed62ae3
#
_entry.id   48aa53e348d44008c8fb63be9ed62ae3
#
_cell.length_a   1.000
_cell.length_b   1.000
_cell.length_c   1.000
_cell.angle_alpha   90.00
_cell.angle_beta   90.00
_cell.angle_gamma   90.00
#
_symmetry.space_group_name_H-M   'P 1'
#
loop_
_entity.id
_entity.type
_entity.pdbx_description
1 polymer ?
#
loop_
_entity_poly.entity_id
_entity_poly.type
_entity_poly.pdbx_seq_one_letter_code
_entity_poly.pdbx_strand_id
1 'polypeptide(L)'
;MSIIDLYDLFIHNPQITTDSRNCPKGSIFFALKGDKFDGNQYAGKALASGCVYAVIDNPDYYIGERTILVDNVLKTLQQLAHHHRKVLGLPIIGITGTNGKTTTKELLAAVLSTKFNLLYTEGNFNNHIGVPLTLLRLTHDHEMAVIEMGASHPGDIKELVDIVHPNYGIITNVGRAHLEGFGSFEGVIRTKGELYDYIRRSKGKIFIKKENEYLQSIAKGIEQITYGNGDDAFASGQVVSCDPFLVFNWKKQGKLHTVETHIIGSYNLDNVLAAVAVGRFFKIPAERISRAIAAYEPTNNRSQFKKTENNELIIDAYNANPSSMKVALDHFITMPVQPKAIILGDMRELGPTSDELHAEVVEQIKKGQFDKVFLCGEHFSKVGKEFSPFATTEAMVEELRKQPLKGYHILIKGSHSMGLEKLADIL
;
A
#
# COMPACT_ATOMS: atom_id res chain seq x y z
N MET A 1 31.43 -5.12 15.26
CA MET A 1 31.15 -6.15 14.22
C MET A 1 30.90 -5.44 12.91
N SER A 2 31.52 -5.85 11.80
CA SER A 2 31.23 -5.27 10.48
C SER A 2 29.92 -5.82 9.91
N ILE A 3 29.37 -5.13 8.90
CA ILE A 3 28.14 -5.63 8.22
C ILE A 3 28.38 -6.96 7.49
N ILE A 4 29.63 -7.21 7.06
CA ILE A 4 30.01 -8.47 6.42
C ILE A 4 29.97 -9.62 7.41
N ASP A 5 30.54 -9.43 8.61
CA ASP A 5 30.52 -10.44 9.67
C ASP A 5 29.07 -10.75 10.11
N LEU A 6 28.23 -9.71 10.23
CA LEU A 6 26.81 -9.90 10.55
C LEU A 6 26.06 -10.61 9.40
N TYR A 7 26.44 -10.35 8.15
CA TYR A 7 25.85 -11.03 7.01
C TYR A 7 26.21 -12.53 6.99
N ASP A 8 27.44 -12.89 7.36
CA ASP A 8 27.84 -14.30 7.50
C ASP A 8 27.01 -15.02 8.59
N LEU A 9 26.71 -14.35 9.70
CA LEU A 9 25.78 -14.89 10.71
C LEU A 9 24.35 -15.02 10.14
N PHE A 10 23.89 -14.03 9.38
CA PHE A 10 22.56 -14.01 8.80
C PHE A 10 22.34 -15.14 7.79
N ILE A 11 23.27 -15.42 6.89
CA ILE A 11 23.09 -16.49 5.89
C ILE A 11 22.99 -17.88 6.52
N HIS A 12 23.59 -18.08 7.71
CA HIS A 12 23.45 -19.32 8.48
C HIS A 12 22.17 -19.33 9.35
N ASN A 13 21.59 -18.16 9.61
CA ASN A 13 20.39 -17.95 10.43
C ASN A 13 19.45 -16.96 9.76
N PRO A 14 18.80 -17.30 8.63
CA PRO A 14 18.17 -16.31 7.74
C PRO A 14 16.81 -15.81 8.24
N GLN A 15 16.44 -16.09 9.47
CA GLN A 15 15.21 -15.59 10.06
C GLN A 15 15.49 -14.38 10.95
N ILE A 16 14.81 -13.29 10.68
CA ILE A 16 14.89 -12.05 11.45
C ILE A 16 13.59 -11.82 12.21
N THR A 17 13.67 -11.41 13.46
CA THR A 17 12.54 -10.92 14.23
C THR A 17 12.86 -9.59 14.93
N THR A 18 11.86 -8.72 15.03
CA THR A 18 11.90 -7.49 15.82
C THR A 18 10.90 -7.55 16.99
N ASP A 19 10.17 -8.68 17.13
CA ASP A 19 9.19 -8.90 18.18
C ASP A 19 9.66 -10.01 19.14
N SER A 20 10.01 -9.63 20.36
CA SER A 20 10.47 -10.55 21.42
C SER A 20 9.39 -11.55 21.91
N ARG A 21 8.14 -11.39 21.49
CA ARG A 21 7.03 -12.32 21.76
C ARG A 21 6.92 -13.42 20.69
N ASN A 22 7.52 -13.18 19.53
CA ASN A 22 7.59 -14.11 18.41
C ASN A 22 9.05 -14.29 18.00
N CYS A 23 9.72 -15.27 18.62
CA CYS A 23 11.13 -15.60 18.41
C CYS A 23 11.24 -17.00 17.76
N PRO A 24 11.18 -17.11 16.44
CA PRO A 24 11.39 -18.40 15.77
C PRO A 24 12.75 -18.97 16.15
N LYS A 25 12.81 -20.27 16.38
CA LYS A 25 14.06 -20.96 16.75
C LYS A 25 15.13 -20.73 15.69
N GLY A 26 16.30 -20.25 16.10
CA GLY A 26 17.39 -19.96 15.18
C GLY A 26 17.35 -18.55 14.57
N SER A 27 16.39 -17.70 14.92
CA SER A 27 16.32 -16.33 14.42
C SER A 27 17.33 -15.37 15.05
N ILE A 28 17.56 -14.24 14.39
CA ILE A 28 18.32 -13.10 14.94
C ILE A 28 17.31 -12.02 15.35
N PHE A 29 17.33 -11.63 16.61
CA PHE A 29 16.49 -10.56 17.14
C PHE A 29 17.17 -9.20 16.93
N PHE A 30 16.46 -8.23 16.34
CA PHE A 30 16.88 -6.84 16.23
C PHE A 30 16.10 -5.99 17.26
N ALA A 31 16.80 -5.47 18.26
CA ALA A 31 16.25 -4.73 19.38
C ALA A 31 15.92 -3.28 19.02
N LEU A 32 14.91 -3.08 18.17
CA LEU A 32 14.49 -1.74 17.71
C LEU A 32 13.96 -0.91 18.87
N LYS A 33 14.14 0.42 18.78
CA LYS A 33 13.57 1.42 19.69
C LYS A 33 12.38 2.11 19.03
N GLY A 34 11.36 2.40 19.80
CA GLY A 34 10.25 3.26 19.43
C GLY A 34 10.05 4.35 20.48
N ASP A 35 9.12 5.27 20.24
CA ASP A 35 8.87 6.41 21.13
C ASP A 35 8.52 6.02 22.58
N LYS A 36 7.93 4.84 22.77
CA LYS A 36 7.40 4.37 24.06
C LYS A 36 8.04 3.07 24.55
N PHE A 37 9.01 2.52 23.83
CA PHE A 37 9.66 1.27 24.23
C PHE A 37 11.11 1.22 23.76
N ASP A 38 11.95 0.47 24.49
CA ASP A 38 13.32 0.14 24.13
C ASP A 38 13.45 -1.38 23.96
N GLY A 39 13.68 -1.82 22.72
CA GLY A 39 13.84 -3.23 22.37
C GLY A 39 15.03 -3.91 23.05
N ASN A 40 16.07 -3.14 23.43
CA ASN A 40 17.26 -3.67 24.11
C ASN A 40 16.92 -4.44 25.39
N GLN A 41 15.89 -3.98 26.14
CA GLN A 41 15.42 -4.61 27.38
C GLN A 41 14.96 -6.07 27.17
N TYR A 42 14.61 -6.42 25.94
CA TYR A 42 14.08 -7.74 25.57
C TYR A 42 15.13 -8.69 24.98
N ALA A 43 16.41 -8.26 24.84
CA ALA A 43 17.47 -9.08 24.24
C ALA A 43 17.63 -10.43 24.95
N GLY A 44 17.72 -10.41 26.28
CA GLY A 44 17.83 -11.64 27.11
C GLY A 44 16.62 -12.56 26.94
N LYS A 45 15.42 -11.99 26.93
CA LYS A 45 14.18 -12.75 26.71
C LYS A 45 14.14 -13.39 25.32
N ALA A 46 14.52 -12.63 24.28
CA ALA A 46 14.55 -13.16 22.92
C ALA A 46 15.52 -14.32 22.76
N LEU A 47 16.72 -14.22 23.35
CA LEU A 47 17.71 -15.29 23.38
C LEU A 47 17.22 -16.52 24.14
N ALA A 48 16.51 -16.34 25.25
CA ALA A 48 15.90 -17.44 26.02
C ALA A 48 14.73 -18.09 25.27
N SER A 49 14.03 -17.33 24.42
CA SER A 49 12.86 -17.80 23.64
C SER A 49 13.22 -18.50 22.33
N GLY A 50 14.50 -18.56 21.95
CA GLY A 50 14.96 -19.32 20.77
C GLY A 50 15.76 -18.55 19.75
N CYS A 51 15.91 -17.23 19.87
CA CYS A 51 16.85 -16.49 19.05
C CYS A 51 18.31 -16.92 19.32
N VAL A 52 19.10 -17.05 18.25
CA VAL A 52 20.53 -17.40 18.38
C VAL A 52 21.37 -16.19 18.71
N TYR A 53 21.01 -15.03 18.17
CA TYR A 53 21.67 -13.75 18.41
C TYR A 53 20.65 -12.65 18.69
N ALA A 54 21.07 -11.62 19.39
CA ALA A 54 20.35 -10.37 19.59
C ALA A 54 21.24 -9.18 19.23
N VAL A 55 20.81 -8.36 18.26
CA VAL A 55 21.49 -7.11 17.88
C VAL A 55 20.95 -6.00 18.75
N ILE A 56 21.83 -5.33 19.48
CA ILE A 56 21.54 -4.28 20.46
C ILE A 56 22.39 -3.03 20.21
N ASP A 57 21.92 -1.86 20.65
CA ASP A 57 22.67 -0.59 20.60
C ASP A 57 22.80 0.09 21.97
N ASN A 58 22.50 -0.63 23.04
CA ASN A 58 22.76 -0.18 24.40
C ASN A 58 23.66 -1.20 25.14
N PRO A 59 24.90 -0.82 25.51
CA PRO A 59 25.84 -1.72 26.17
C PRO A 59 25.37 -2.27 27.52
N ASP A 60 24.43 -1.62 28.20
CA ASP A 60 23.89 -2.08 29.49
C ASP A 60 23.15 -3.42 29.37
N TYR A 61 22.71 -3.77 28.17
CA TYR A 61 22.01 -5.04 27.86
C TYR A 61 22.92 -6.09 27.19
N TYR A 62 24.24 -5.87 27.22
CA TYR A 62 25.21 -6.86 26.76
C TYR A 62 25.32 -8.02 27.74
N ILE A 63 24.92 -9.23 27.30
CA ILE A 63 24.89 -10.43 28.14
C ILE A 63 25.74 -11.58 27.60
N GLY A 64 26.82 -11.26 26.87
CA GLY A 64 27.76 -12.23 26.33
C GLY A 64 27.77 -12.35 24.79
N GLU A 65 28.49 -13.33 24.27
CA GLU A 65 28.82 -13.46 22.83
C GLU A 65 27.60 -13.57 21.89
N ARG A 66 26.44 -13.90 22.41
CA ARG A 66 25.18 -13.96 21.64
C ARG A 66 24.50 -12.58 21.49
N THR A 67 25.02 -11.57 22.16
CA THR A 67 24.59 -10.17 21.98
C THR A 67 25.56 -9.44 21.07
N ILE A 68 25.07 -8.85 20.00
CA ILE A 68 25.88 -8.12 19.01
C ILE A 68 25.62 -6.63 19.23
N LEU A 69 26.62 -5.96 19.82
CA LEU A 69 26.54 -4.52 20.06
C LEU A 69 26.90 -3.76 18.79
N VAL A 70 26.01 -2.84 18.39
CA VAL A 70 26.15 -1.96 17.22
C VAL A 70 25.87 -0.51 17.62
N ASP A 71 26.22 0.47 16.76
CA ASP A 71 25.96 1.89 17.03
C ASP A 71 24.46 2.24 16.95
N ASN A 72 23.72 1.59 16.04
CA ASN A 72 22.27 1.81 15.85
C ASN A 72 21.65 0.58 15.21
N VAL A 73 20.70 -0.03 15.91
CA VAL A 73 20.05 -1.28 15.49
C VAL A 73 19.28 -1.11 14.18
N LEU A 74 18.53 0.00 14.02
CA LEU A 74 17.75 0.26 12.82
C LEU A 74 18.65 0.42 11.58
N LYS A 75 19.69 1.24 11.67
CA LYS A 75 20.64 1.42 10.58
C LYS A 75 21.36 0.13 10.24
N THR A 76 21.68 -0.69 11.22
CA THR A 76 22.29 -2.01 11.01
C THR A 76 21.35 -2.95 10.26
N LEU A 77 20.05 -2.97 10.61
CA LEU A 77 19.03 -3.73 9.88
C LEU A 77 18.93 -3.29 8.41
N GLN A 78 18.91 -1.99 8.18
CA GLN A 78 18.85 -1.40 6.84
C GLN A 78 20.11 -1.73 6.02
N GLN A 79 21.30 -1.62 6.61
CA GLN A 79 22.56 -1.95 5.97
C GLN A 79 22.67 -3.45 5.65
N LEU A 80 22.20 -4.31 6.55
CA LEU A 80 22.15 -5.76 6.30
C LEU A 80 21.23 -6.09 5.13
N ALA A 81 20.04 -5.51 5.09
CA ALA A 81 19.09 -5.69 4.01
C ALA A 81 19.62 -5.18 2.66
N HIS A 82 20.25 -4.00 2.67
CA HIS A 82 20.91 -3.45 1.49
C HIS A 82 22.06 -4.35 0.98
N HIS A 83 22.90 -4.85 1.90
CA HIS A 83 23.99 -5.76 1.54
C HIS A 83 23.45 -7.05 0.93
N HIS A 84 22.46 -7.68 1.58
CA HIS A 84 21.77 -8.87 1.08
C HIS A 84 21.17 -8.66 -0.32
N ARG A 85 20.46 -7.54 -0.52
CA ARG A 85 19.93 -7.12 -1.83
C ARG A 85 21.03 -7.04 -2.90
N LYS A 86 22.21 -6.49 -2.56
CA LYS A 86 23.33 -6.37 -3.49
C LYS A 86 23.95 -7.71 -3.85
N VAL A 87 24.10 -8.60 -2.88
CA VAL A 87 24.65 -9.94 -3.10
C VAL A 87 23.78 -10.75 -4.05
N LEU A 88 22.45 -10.72 -3.86
CA LEU A 88 21.53 -11.46 -4.71
C LEU A 88 21.36 -10.84 -6.12
N GLY A 89 21.47 -9.54 -6.27
CA GLY A 89 21.55 -8.84 -7.56
C GLY A 89 20.31 -8.91 -8.45
N LEU A 90 19.20 -9.51 -8.01
CA LEU A 90 17.99 -9.71 -8.81
C LEU A 90 17.27 -8.39 -9.14
N PRO A 91 16.49 -8.32 -10.24
CA PRO A 91 15.75 -7.11 -10.61
C PRO A 91 14.62 -6.81 -9.61
N ILE A 92 14.49 -5.52 -9.23
CA ILE A 92 13.47 -5.03 -8.31
C ILE A 92 12.64 -3.92 -8.96
N ILE A 93 11.32 -4.02 -8.82
CA ILE A 93 10.36 -2.95 -9.12
C ILE A 93 10.02 -2.25 -7.81
N GLY A 94 10.38 -0.97 -7.69
CA GLY A 94 9.97 -0.12 -6.57
C GLY A 94 8.65 0.58 -6.88
N ILE A 95 7.71 0.55 -5.95
CA ILE A 95 6.39 1.18 -6.11
C ILE A 95 6.16 2.19 -4.99
N THR A 96 5.78 3.41 -5.37
CA THR A 96 5.24 4.41 -4.44
C THR A 96 4.03 5.12 -5.06
N GLY A 97 3.49 6.10 -4.38
CA GLY A 97 2.36 6.91 -4.82
C GLY A 97 1.44 7.29 -3.68
N THR A 98 0.45 8.10 -3.94
CA THR A 98 -0.55 8.49 -2.93
C THR A 98 -1.54 7.36 -2.73
N ASN A 99 -2.27 6.97 -3.77
CA ASN A 99 -3.29 5.93 -3.76
C ASN A 99 -2.92 4.78 -4.68
N GLY A 100 -3.51 3.59 -4.47
CA GLY A 100 -3.37 2.44 -5.36
C GLY A 100 -2.04 1.67 -5.28
N LYS A 101 -1.09 2.05 -4.41
CA LYS A 101 0.20 1.35 -4.24
C LYS A 101 0.01 -0.15 -4.01
N THR A 102 -0.72 -0.52 -2.98
CA THR A 102 -0.93 -1.91 -2.59
C THR A 102 -1.71 -2.68 -3.65
N THR A 103 -2.79 -2.08 -4.20
CA THR A 103 -3.55 -2.70 -5.29
C THR A 103 -2.67 -2.95 -6.52
N THR A 104 -1.86 -1.97 -6.92
CA THR A 104 -0.91 -2.14 -8.03
C THR A 104 0.11 -3.22 -7.72
N LYS A 105 0.69 -3.22 -6.51
CA LYS A 105 1.66 -4.23 -6.05
C LYS A 105 1.06 -5.64 -6.13
N GLU A 106 -0.16 -5.85 -5.62
CA GLU A 106 -0.84 -7.15 -5.66
C GLU A 106 -1.13 -7.59 -7.10
N LEU A 107 -1.59 -6.68 -7.95
CA LEU A 107 -1.82 -6.97 -9.37
C LEU A 107 -0.52 -7.30 -10.11
N LEU A 108 0.57 -6.57 -9.82
CA LEU A 108 1.89 -6.91 -10.35
C LEU A 108 2.32 -8.29 -9.86
N ALA A 109 2.12 -8.58 -8.57
CA ALA A 109 2.46 -9.88 -8.00
C ALA A 109 1.67 -11.01 -8.68
N ALA A 110 0.36 -10.84 -8.86
CA ALA A 110 -0.47 -11.82 -9.57
C ALA A 110 0.02 -12.09 -11.00
N VAL A 111 0.37 -11.03 -11.74
CA VAL A 111 0.84 -11.15 -13.14
C VAL A 111 2.24 -11.74 -13.20
N LEU A 112 3.20 -11.21 -12.42
CA LEU A 112 4.61 -11.63 -12.46
C LEU A 112 4.81 -13.05 -11.97
N SER A 113 4.07 -13.50 -10.94
CA SER A 113 4.15 -14.87 -10.41
C SER A 113 3.70 -15.93 -11.42
N THR A 114 3.04 -15.55 -12.53
CA THR A 114 2.74 -16.51 -13.62
C THR A 114 4.01 -16.95 -14.37
N LYS A 115 5.13 -16.24 -14.17
CA LYS A 115 6.39 -16.49 -14.90
C LYS A 115 7.61 -16.59 -13.99
N PHE A 116 7.66 -15.85 -12.89
CA PHE A 116 8.83 -15.70 -12.02
C PHE A 116 8.55 -16.21 -10.62
N ASN A 117 9.55 -16.76 -9.95
CA ASN A 117 9.53 -16.91 -8.50
C ASN A 117 9.73 -15.52 -7.88
N LEU A 118 8.66 -14.92 -7.39
CA LEU A 118 8.55 -13.52 -7.03
C LEU A 118 8.49 -13.32 -5.52
N LEU A 119 9.33 -12.42 -4.99
CA LEU A 119 9.11 -11.82 -3.68
C LEU A 119 8.35 -10.49 -3.84
N TYR A 120 7.41 -10.22 -2.96
CA TYR A 120 6.77 -8.89 -2.89
C TYR A 120 6.48 -8.47 -1.46
N THR A 121 6.28 -7.17 -1.24
CA THR A 121 5.91 -6.61 0.06
C THR A 121 4.58 -7.18 0.52
N GLU A 122 4.54 -7.81 1.67
CA GLU A 122 3.32 -8.29 2.34
C GLU A 122 2.74 -7.21 3.24
N GLY A 123 1.41 -7.21 3.38
CA GLY A 123 0.71 -6.27 4.26
C GLY A 123 1.11 -4.82 4.00
N ASN A 124 1.54 -4.14 5.07
CA ASN A 124 1.97 -2.75 5.08
C ASN A 124 3.48 -2.56 5.39
N PHE A 125 4.31 -3.58 5.14
CA PHE A 125 5.76 -3.52 5.36
C PHE A 125 6.48 -2.62 4.35
N ASN A 126 6.05 -1.37 4.24
CA ASN A 126 6.46 -0.39 3.23
C ASN A 126 7.24 0.80 3.78
N ASN A 127 7.63 0.77 5.07
CA ASN A 127 8.39 1.82 5.75
C ASN A 127 9.86 1.43 6.01
N HIS A 128 10.61 2.27 6.70
CA HIS A 128 12.04 2.12 7.03
C HIS A 128 12.39 0.89 7.88
N ILE A 129 11.40 0.16 8.42
CA ILE A 129 11.55 -1.15 9.09
C ILE A 129 11.05 -2.28 8.20
N GLY A 130 9.86 -2.14 7.63
CA GLY A 130 9.18 -3.18 6.86
C GLY A 130 9.89 -3.51 5.55
N VAL A 131 10.44 -2.50 4.88
CA VAL A 131 11.19 -2.70 3.63
C VAL A 131 12.47 -3.52 3.86
N PRO A 132 13.34 -3.23 4.84
CA PRO A 132 14.45 -4.10 5.21
C PRO A 132 14.04 -5.54 5.53
N LEU A 133 12.99 -5.72 6.34
CA LEU A 133 12.48 -7.05 6.68
C LEU A 133 11.99 -7.81 5.45
N THR A 134 11.35 -7.12 4.52
CA THR A 134 10.93 -7.72 3.24
C THR A 134 12.14 -8.16 2.41
N LEU A 135 13.16 -7.32 2.28
CA LEU A 135 14.36 -7.64 1.50
C LEU A 135 15.15 -8.82 2.10
N LEU A 136 15.20 -8.95 3.42
CA LEU A 136 15.88 -10.05 4.12
C LEU A 136 15.17 -11.40 3.95
N ARG A 137 13.98 -11.45 3.36
CA ARG A 137 13.28 -12.67 2.95
C ARG A 137 13.69 -13.15 1.55
N LEU A 138 14.46 -12.36 0.80
CA LEU A 138 14.98 -12.79 -0.50
C LEU A 138 15.87 -14.02 -0.34
N THR A 139 15.80 -14.91 -1.31
CA THR A 139 16.66 -16.10 -1.43
C THR A 139 17.22 -16.20 -2.84
N HIS A 140 18.15 -17.10 -3.07
CA HIS A 140 18.68 -17.39 -4.41
C HIS A 140 17.62 -17.98 -5.37
N ASP A 141 16.50 -18.48 -4.85
CA ASP A 141 15.42 -19.01 -5.69
C ASP A 141 14.55 -17.91 -6.29
N HIS A 142 14.53 -16.70 -5.67
CA HIS A 142 13.77 -15.58 -6.21
C HIS A 142 14.43 -15.02 -7.47
N GLU A 143 13.62 -14.76 -8.50
CA GLU A 143 14.05 -14.23 -9.79
C GLU A 143 13.77 -12.73 -9.90
N MET A 144 12.86 -12.19 -9.10
CA MET A 144 12.44 -10.80 -9.12
C MET A 144 11.79 -10.40 -7.80
N ALA A 145 11.75 -9.09 -7.50
CA ALA A 145 10.96 -8.58 -6.38
C ALA A 145 10.14 -7.33 -6.73
N VAL A 146 9.03 -7.15 -6.00
CA VAL A 146 8.19 -5.94 -6.05
C VAL A 146 8.11 -5.35 -4.66
N ILE A 147 8.69 -4.18 -4.47
CA ILE A 147 8.83 -3.53 -3.15
C ILE A 147 7.98 -2.25 -3.10
N GLU A 148 6.98 -2.28 -2.24
CA GLU A 148 6.17 -1.10 -1.93
C GLU A 148 6.92 -0.18 -0.98
N MET A 149 6.94 1.13 -1.28
CA MET A 149 7.62 2.17 -0.50
C MET A 149 6.61 3.26 -0.13
N GLY A 150 6.30 3.32 1.15
CA GLY A 150 5.44 4.34 1.76
C GLY A 150 6.23 5.58 2.15
N ALA A 151 5.55 6.74 2.24
CA ALA A 151 6.15 7.96 2.76
C ALA A 151 5.07 8.86 3.35
N SER A 152 5.42 9.54 4.43
CA SER A 152 4.65 10.56 5.11
C SER A 152 5.40 11.89 5.25
N HIS A 153 6.74 11.89 5.08
CA HIS A 153 7.60 13.07 5.17
C HIS A 153 8.57 13.15 3.99
N PRO A 154 9.10 14.36 3.68
CA PRO A 154 10.19 14.53 2.72
C PRO A 154 11.42 13.71 3.11
N GLY A 155 12.04 13.03 2.12
CA GLY A 155 13.21 12.18 2.35
C GLY A 155 12.89 10.71 2.61
N ASP A 156 11.64 10.36 2.97
CA ASP A 156 11.28 8.96 3.27
C ASP A 156 11.51 8.03 2.06
N ILE A 157 11.10 8.45 0.85
CA ILE A 157 11.33 7.63 -0.35
C ILE A 157 12.82 7.57 -0.68
N LYS A 158 13.58 8.65 -0.46
CA LYS A 158 15.03 8.65 -0.66
C LYS A 158 15.71 7.62 0.23
N GLU A 159 15.37 7.55 1.51
CA GLU A 159 15.88 6.53 2.43
C GLU A 159 15.59 5.11 1.92
N LEU A 160 14.34 4.87 1.52
CA LEU A 160 13.91 3.54 1.07
C LEU A 160 14.58 3.13 -0.26
N VAL A 161 14.72 4.02 -1.23
CA VAL A 161 15.39 3.67 -2.50
C VAL A 161 16.89 3.43 -2.31
N ASP A 162 17.52 4.08 -1.31
CA ASP A 162 18.93 3.85 -0.95
C ASP A 162 19.13 2.47 -0.27
N ILE A 163 18.06 1.84 0.25
CA ILE A 163 18.07 0.46 0.77
C ILE A 163 17.73 -0.53 -0.34
N VAL A 164 16.66 -0.26 -1.12
CA VAL A 164 16.07 -1.18 -2.10
C VAL A 164 16.88 -1.27 -3.37
N HIS A 165 17.51 -0.18 -3.83
CA HIS A 165 18.18 -0.07 -5.13
C HIS A 165 17.32 -0.63 -6.28
N PRO A 166 16.12 -0.07 -6.54
CA PRO A 166 15.22 -0.58 -7.56
C PRO A 166 15.76 -0.36 -8.97
N ASN A 167 15.53 -1.35 -9.86
CA ASN A 167 15.89 -1.25 -11.29
C ASN A 167 14.76 -0.58 -12.09
N TYR A 168 13.54 -0.71 -11.60
CA TYR A 168 12.32 -0.16 -12.19
C TYR A 168 11.54 0.63 -11.16
N GLY A 169 10.88 1.70 -11.58
CA GLY A 169 10.06 2.53 -10.71
C GLY A 169 8.62 2.67 -11.19
N ILE A 170 7.67 2.69 -10.24
CA ILE A 170 6.27 3.05 -10.48
C ILE A 170 5.86 4.09 -9.43
N ILE A 171 5.36 5.23 -9.88
CA ILE A 171 4.57 6.14 -9.06
C ILE A 171 3.14 6.02 -9.55
N THR A 172 2.25 5.45 -8.75
CA THR A 172 0.87 5.20 -9.17
C THR A 172 0.12 6.50 -9.47
N ASN A 173 0.20 7.44 -8.55
CA ASN A 173 -0.32 8.80 -8.69
C ASN A 173 0.24 9.71 -7.60
N VAL A 174 -0.04 11.00 -7.73
CA VAL A 174 0.14 12.03 -6.70
C VAL A 174 -1.21 12.66 -6.39
N GLY A 175 -1.51 12.85 -5.11
CA GLY A 175 -2.78 13.37 -4.62
C GLY A 175 -2.64 14.00 -3.24
N ARG A 176 -3.68 14.65 -2.75
CA ARG A 176 -3.71 15.28 -1.43
C ARG A 176 -3.80 14.19 -0.34
N ALA A 177 -2.69 13.85 0.26
CA ALA A 177 -2.59 12.91 1.39
C ALA A 177 -1.36 13.25 2.23
N HIS A 178 -1.40 12.94 3.54
CA HIS A 178 -0.33 13.20 4.51
C HIS A 178 0.16 14.66 4.46
N LEU A 179 -0.78 15.61 4.25
CA LEU A 179 -0.45 17.02 4.06
C LEU A 179 0.26 17.64 5.27
N GLU A 180 -0.03 17.12 6.47
CA GLU A 180 0.67 17.52 7.69
C GLU A 180 2.17 17.25 7.59
N GLY A 181 2.58 16.06 7.14
CA GLY A 181 3.98 15.67 7.02
C GLY A 181 4.69 16.25 5.78
N PHE A 182 4.01 16.33 4.65
CA PHE A 182 4.58 16.85 3.40
C PHE A 182 4.54 18.38 3.28
N GLY A 183 3.71 19.04 4.09
CA GLY A 183 3.52 20.50 4.09
C GLY A 183 2.68 21.05 2.93
N SER A 184 2.70 20.43 1.74
CA SER A 184 1.93 20.88 0.58
C SER A 184 1.77 19.76 -0.46
N PHE A 185 0.94 19.99 -1.48
CA PHE A 185 0.81 19.07 -2.62
C PHE A 185 2.11 18.96 -3.43
N GLU A 186 2.85 20.05 -3.59
CA GLU A 186 4.18 20.08 -4.21
C GLU A 186 5.17 19.24 -3.39
N GLY A 187 5.05 19.25 -2.06
CA GLY A 187 5.80 18.39 -1.15
C GLY A 187 5.55 16.91 -1.44
N VAL A 188 4.28 16.52 -1.68
CA VAL A 188 3.93 15.15 -2.10
C VAL A 188 4.60 14.79 -3.42
N ILE A 189 4.51 15.66 -4.44
CA ILE A 189 5.11 15.41 -5.76
C ILE A 189 6.62 15.24 -5.64
N ARG A 190 7.30 16.14 -4.92
CA ARG A 190 8.74 16.10 -4.72
C ARG A 190 9.18 14.82 -4.01
N THR A 191 8.52 14.45 -2.91
CA THR A 191 8.88 13.26 -2.14
C THR A 191 8.65 11.98 -2.94
N LYS A 192 7.51 11.83 -3.63
CA LYS A 192 7.31 10.65 -4.48
C LYS A 192 8.29 10.64 -5.65
N GLY A 193 8.66 11.81 -6.16
CA GLY A 193 9.67 12.02 -7.21
C GLY A 193 11.08 11.54 -6.84
N GLU A 194 11.41 11.40 -5.56
CA GLU A 194 12.69 10.84 -5.09
C GLU A 194 12.96 9.44 -5.67
N LEU A 195 11.91 8.64 -5.94
CA LEU A 195 12.03 7.38 -6.67
C LEU A 195 12.53 7.61 -8.10
N TYR A 196 11.96 8.57 -8.82
CA TYR A 196 12.37 8.88 -10.19
C TYR A 196 13.77 9.46 -10.22
N ASP A 197 14.16 10.26 -9.23
CA ASP A 197 15.53 10.78 -9.11
C ASP A 197 16.56 9.66 -8.92
N TYR A 198 16.21 8.64 -8.12
CA TYR A 198 17.06 7.46 -7.98
C TYR A 198 17.16 6.68 -9.31
N ILE A 199 16.03 6.37 -9.95
CA ILE A 199 15.97 5.63 -11.22
C ILE A 199 16.74 6.35 -12.33
N ARG A 200 16.67 7.68 -12.39
CA ARG A 200 17.43 8.51 -13.36
C ARG A 200 18.92 8.34 -13.16
N ARG A 201 19.40 8.42 -11.90
CA ARG A 201 20.84 8.25 -11.57
C ARG A 201 21.33 6.84 -11.85
N SER A 202 20.53 5.82 -11.57
CA SER A 202 20.86 4.42 -11.81
C SER A 202 20.65 3.96 -13.25
N LYS A 203 20.20 4.86 -14.15
CA LYS A 203 19.86 4.53 -15.55
C LYS A 203 18.82 3.41 -15.68
N GLY A 204 17.90 3.32 -14.74
CA GLY A 204 16.77 2.40 -14.74
C GLY A 204 15.64 2.87 -15.65
N LYS A 205 14.46 2.23 -15.52
CA LYS A 205 13.27 2.53 -16.32
C LYS A 205 12.07 2.73 -15.41
N ILE A 206 11.08 3.47 -15.89
CA ILE A 206 9.83 3.67 -15.17
C ILE A 206 8.62 3.19 -15.96
N PHE A 207 7.63 2.67 -15.25
CA PHE A 207 6.28 2.47 -15.77
C PHE A 207 5.45 3.67 -15.33
N ILE A 208 4.86 4.39 -16.27
CA ILE A 208 4.24 5.68 -16.01
C ILE A 208 2.91 5.82 -16.73
N LYS A 209 1.89 6.36 -16.03
CA LYS A 209 0.65 6.76 -16.68
C LYS A 209 0.92 7.94 -17.61
N LYS A 210 0.60 7.76 -18.90
CA LYS A 210 0.92 8.73 -19.94
C LYS A 210 0.23 10.08 -19.73
N GLU A 211 -1.03 10.04 -19.30
CA GLU A 211 -1.89 11.22 -19.14
C GLU A 211 -1.67 11.95 -17.80
N ASN A 212 -0.76 11.49 -16.94
CA ASN A 212 -0.50 12.14 -15.67
C ASN A 212 0.56 13.23 -15.81
N GLU A 213 0.12 14.48 -16.00
CA GLU A 213 0.98 15.65 -16.24
C GLU A 213 1.99 15.89 -15.12
N TYR A 214 1.59 15.67 -13.84
CA TYR A 214 2.51 15.82 -12.69
C TYR A 214 3.66 14.82 -12.77
N LEU A 215 3.36 13.56 -13.05
CA LEU A 215 4.39 12.53 -13.17
C LEU A 215 5.26 12.75 -14.40
N GLN A 216 4.68 13.16 -15.53
CA GLN A 216 5.42 13.47 -16.75
C GLN A 216 6.39 14.63 -16.52
N SER A 217 6.00 15.65 -15.74
CA SER A 217 6.87 16.80 -15.45
C SER A 217 8.16 16.42 -14.72
N ILE A 218 8.12 15.40 -13.84
CA ILE A 218 9.26 14.93 -13.05
C ILE A 218 9.98 13.71 -13.66
N ALA A 219 9.46 13.14 -14.76
CA ALA A 219 10.01 11.93 -15.41
C ALA A 219 11.04 12.24 -16.50
N LYS A 220 11.39 13.50 -16.74
CA LYS A 220 12.33 13.91 -17.81
C LYS A 220 13.67 13.21 -17.68
N GLY A 221 14.19 12.70 -18.80
CA GLY A 221 15.50 12.02 -18.87
C GLY A 221 15.51 10.58 -18.32
N ILE A 222 14.34 9.97 -18.11
CA ILE A 222 14.21 8.56 -17.75
C ILE A 222 13.56 7.79 -18.89
N GLU A 223 14.01 6.56 -19.18
CA GLU A 223 13.34 5.66 -20.12
C GLU A 223 11.95 5.26 -19.57
N GLN A 224 10.90 5.52 -20.37
CA GLN A 224 9.52 5.37 -19.96
C GLN A 224 8.84 4.20 -20.69
N ILE A 225 8.16 3.36 -19.93
CA ILE A 225 7.17 2.38 -20.41
C ILE A 225 5.80 2.93 -20.04
N THR A 226 5.05 3.41 -21.03
CA THR A 226 3.81 4.14 -20.78
C THR A 226 2.59 3.22 -20.70
N TYR A 227 1.64 3.56 -19.84
CA TYR A 227 0.30 2.96 -19.86
C TYR A 227 -0.76 4.07 -19.77
N GLY A 228 -1.98 3.78 -20.22
CA GLY A 228 -3.07 4.75 -20.19
C GLY A 228 -4.19 4.45 -21.18
N ASN A 229 -5.03 5.46 -21.42
CA ASN A 229 -6.21 5.29 -22.28
C ASN A 229 -5.91 5.54 -23.78
N GLY A 230 -4.82 6.21 -24.09
CA GLY A 230 -4.41 6.55 -25.46
C GLY A 230 -3.85 5.35 -26.22
N ASP A 231 -4.19 5.22 -27.50
CA ASP A 231 -3.72 4.12 -28.37
C ASP A 231 -2.20 4.10 -28.58
N ASP A 232 -1.52 5.20 -28.30
CA ASP A 232 -0.08 5.36 -28.43
C ASP A 232 0.69 5.06 -27.11
N ALA A 233 0.01 4.63 -26.04
CA ALA A 233 0.64 4.08 -24.86
C ALA A 233 1.15 2.66 -25.12
N PHE A 234 2.30 2.29 -24.50
CA PHE A 234 2.81 0.93 -24.61
C PHE A 234 1.78 -0.12 -24.14
N ALA A 235 1.01 0.18 -23.08
CA ALA A 235 -0.14 -0.61 -22.67
C ALA A 235 -1.38 0.29 -22.64
N SER A 236 -2.27 0.16 -23.62
CA SER A 236 -3.50 0.94 -23.68
C SER A 236 -4.72 0.10 -23.35
N GLY A 237 -5.71 0.71 -22.68
CA GLY A 237 -6.97 0.06 -22.35
C GLY A 237 -8.04 1.04 -21.89
N GLN A 238 -9.28 0.58 -21.89
CA GLN A 238 -10.46 1.38 -21.59
C GLN A 238 -11.45 0.60 -20.73
N VAL A 239 -12.20 1.30 -19.89
CA VAL A 239 -13.33 0.73 -19.15
C VAL A 239 -14.43 0.33 -20.14
N VAL A 240 -14.94 -0.88 -19.99
CA VAL A 240 -16.13 -1.37 -20.69
C VAL A 240 -17.37 -1.17 -19.83
N SER A 241 -17.27 -1.60 -18.55
CA SER A 241 -18.32 -1.43 -17.55
C SER A 241 -17.72 -1.49 -16.15
N CYS A 242 -18.48 -1.06 -15.15
CA CYS A 242 -18.07 -1.14 -13.75
C CYS A 242 -19.31 -1.23 -12.84
N ASP A 243 -19.95 -2.43 -12.80
CA ASP A 243 -21.18 -2.66 -12.05
C ASP A 243 -21.23 -4.09 -11.47
N PRO A 244 -20.85 -4.30 -10.23
CA PRO A 244 -19.98 -3.45 -9.40
C PRO A 244 -18.51 -3.55 -9.79
N PHE A 245 -18.12 -4.59 -10.56
CA PHE A 245 -16.75 -4.91 -10.88
C PHE A 245 -16.29 -4.25 -12.17
N LEU A 246 -15.03 -3.86 -12.20
CA LEU A 246 -14.38 -3.31 -13.36
C LEU A 246 -14.26 -4.38 -14.46
N VAL A 247 -14.86 -4.11 -15.63
CA VAL A 247 -14.60 -4.81 -16.88
C VAL A 247 -13.84 -3.84 -17.77
N PHE A 248 -12.70 -4.26 -18.30
CA PHE A 248 -11.89 -3.42 -19.16
C PHE A 248 -11.37 -4.17 -20.39
N ASN A 249 -11.08 -3.41 -21.42
CA ASN A 249 -10.38 -3.90 -22.61
C ASN A 249 -8.95 -3.37 -22.61
N TRP A 250 -8.03 -4.18 -23.13
CA TRP A 250 -6.68 -3.74 -23.46
C TRP A 250 -6.19 -4.36 -24.76
N LYS A 251 -5.24 -3.69 -25.44
CA LYS A 251 -4.79 -4.07 -26.80
C LYS A 251 -3.37 -4.61 -26.77
N LYS A 252 -3.12 -5.68 -27.55
CA LYS A 252 -1.79 -6.18 -27.88
C LYS A 252 -1.73 -6.56 -29.36
N GLN A 253 -0.86 -5.90 -30.15
CA GLN A 253 -0.68 -6.17 -31.57
C GLN A 253 -2.00 -6.20 -32.35
N GLY A 254 -2.88 -5.25 -32.10
CA GLY A 254 -4.19 -5.14 -32.74
C GLY A 254 -5.28 -6.05 -32.17
N LYS A 255 -4.94 -7.07 -31.39
CA LYS A 255 -5.91 -7.95 -30.72
C LYS A 255 -6.43 -7.30 -29.44
N LEU A 256 -7.75 -7.29 -29.28
CA LEU A 256 -8.45 -6.82 -28.09
C LEU A 256 -8.61 -7.96 -27.09
N HIS A 257 -8.30 -7.69 -25.83
CA HIS A 257 -8.49 -8.60 -24.69
C HIS A 257 -9.46 -7.97 -23.72
N THR A 258 -10.62 -8.56 -23.52
CA THR A 258 -11.59 -8.18 -22.50
C THR A 258 -11.27 -8.93 -21.21
N VAL A 259 -11.26 -8.23 -20.07
CA VAL A 259 -10.99 -8.79 -18.76
C VAL A 259 -12.09 -8.37 -17.80
N GLU A 260 -12.78 -9.35 -17.24
CA GLU A 260 -13.70 -9.19 -16.14
C GLU A 260 -12.92 -9.39 -14.83
N THR A 261 -13.00 -8.43 -13.91
CA THR A 261 -12.22 -8.45 -12.66
C THR A 261 -13.14 -8.56 -11.45
N HIS A 262 -12.55 -8.80 -10.27
CA HIS A 262 -13.23 -8.69 -8.96
C HIS A 262 -12.88 -7.37 -8.25
N ILE A 263 -12.43 -6.37 -9.00
CA ILE A 263 -12.01 -5.06 -8.46
C ILE A 263 -13.12 -4.05 -8.67
N ILE A 264 -13.48 -3.30 -7.65
CA ILE A 264 -14.50 -2.26 -7.71
C ILE A 264 -13.88 -0.92 -8.11
N GLY A 265 -14.61 -0.18 -8.95
CA GLY A 265 -14.29 1.21 -9.29
C GLY A 265 -13.45 1.36 -10.56
N SER A 266 -13.95 2.17 -11.48
CA SER A 266 -13.28 2.49 -12.76
C SER A 266 -11.91 3.16 -12.58
N TYR A 267 -11.68 3.81 -11.43
CA TYR A 267 -10.38 4.38 -11.05
C TYR A 267 -9.26 3.34 -10.90
N ASN A 268 -9.61 2.06 -10.75
CA ASN A 268 -8.63 0.97 -10.73
C ASN A 268 -8.13 0.59 -12.13
N LEU A 269 -8.67 1.17 -13.20
CA LEU A 269 -8.14 0.95 -14.55
C LEU A 269 -6.64 1.26 -14.63
N ASP A 270 -6.19 2.34 -14.01
CA ASP A 270 -4.78 2.71 -14.01
C ASP A 270 -3.90 1.64 -13.33
N ASN A 271 -4.39 1.06 -12.24
CA ASN A 271 -3.68 0.01 -11.50
C ASN A 271 -3.57 -1.28 -12.31
N VAL A 272 -4.65 -1.69 -13.00
CA VAL A 272 -4.62 -2.89 -13.87
C VAL A 272 -3.78 -2.65 -15.12
N LEU A 273 -3.81 -1.45 -15.72
CA LEU A 273 -2.98 -1.13 -16.89
C LEU A 273 -1.49 -1.05 -16.55
N ALA A 274 -1.13 -0.60 -15.35
CA ALA A 274 0.25 -0.70 -14.85
C ALA A 274 0.71 -2.17 -14.81
N ALA A 275 -0.14 -3.10 -14.32
CA ALA A 275 0.16 -4.52 -14.30
C ALA A 275 0.23 -5.12 -15.70
N VAL A 276 -0.64 -4.70 -16.62
CA VAL A 276 -0.56 -5.08 -18.06
C VAL A 276 0.76 -4.60 -18.66
N ALA A 277 1.16 -3.35 -18.43
CA ALA A 277 2.40 -2.78 -18.96
C ALA A 277 3.63 -3.56 -18.46
N VAL A 278 3.69 -3.84 -17.16
CA VAL A 278 4.77 -4.65 -16.55
C VAL A 278 4.76 -6.07 -17.13
N GLY A 279 3.63 -6.75 -17.17
CA GLY A 279 3.53 -8.11 -17.72
C GLY A 279 3.98 -8.18 -19.18
N ARG A 280 3.58 -7.21 -20.02
CA ARG A 280 4.03 -7.10 -21.41
C ARG A 280 5.52 -6.85 -21.53
N PHE A 281 6.07 -5.93 -20.73
CA PHE A 281 7.50 -5.61 -20.74
C PHE A 281 8.34 -6.84 -20.41
N PHE A 282 7.94 -7.62 -19.41
CA PHE A 282 8.60 -8.88 -19.04
C PHE A 282 8.18 -10.08 -19.91
N LYS A 283 7.52 -9.83 -21.05
CA LYS A 283 7.19 -10.84 -22.06
C LYS A 283 6.31 -11.98 -21.51
N ILE A 284 5.36 -11.65 -20.64
CA ILE A 284 4.31 -12.58 -20.22
C ILE A 284 3.25 -12.65 -21.33
N PRO A 285 2.76 -13.84 -21.70
CA PRO A 285 1.69 -13.98 -22.68
C PRO A 285 0.41 -13.22 -22.29
N ALA A 286 -0.28 -12.61 -23.26
CA ALA A 286 -1.46 -11.78 -23.01
C ALA A 286 -2.55 -12.53 -22.23
N GLU A 287 -2.77 -13.77 -22.58
CA GLU A 287 -3.77 -14.65 -21.96
C GLU A 287 -3.44 -14.91 -20.48
N ARG A 288 -2.15 -15.03 -20.14
CA ARG A 288 -1.70 -15.18 -18.73
C ARG A 288 -1.90 -13.90 -17.96
N ILE A 289 -1.54 -12.73 -18.55
CA ILE A 289 -1.77 -11.42 -17.93
C ILE A 289 -3.26 -11.23 -17.62
N SER A 290 -4.13 -11.43 -18.63
CA SER A 290 -5.58 -11.26 -18.49
C SER A 290 -6.16 -12.20 -17.43
N ARG A 291 -5.77 -13.48 -17.44
CA ARG A 291 -6.23 -14.49 -16.47
C ARG A 291 -5.77 -14.14 -15.04
N ALA A 292 -4.54 -13.71 -14.86
CA ALA A 292 -4.02 -13.34 -13.54
C ALA A 292 -4.75 -12.13 -12.95
N ILE A 293 -5.05 -11.12 -13.78
CA ILE A 293 -5.82 -9.94 -13.35
C ILE A 293 -7.27 -10.33 -13.05
N ALA A 294 -7.90 -11.16 -13.89
CA ALA A 294 -9.27 -11.63 -13.67
C ALA A 294 -9.42 -12.44 -12.37
N ALA A 295 -8.41 -13.25 -12.04
CA ALA A 295 -8.42 -14.09 -10.84
C ALA A 295 -8.04 -13.36 -9.54
N TYR A 296 -7.58 -12.11 -9.62
CA TYR A 296 -7.21 -11.35 -8.43
C TYR A 296 -8.44 -10.88 -7.67
N GLU A 297 -8.52 -11.24 -6.40
CA GLU A 297 -9.56 -10.81 -5.46
C GLU A 297 -8.95 -9.93 -4.35
N PRO A 298 -9.43 -8.68 -4.16
CA PRO A 298 -9.01 -7.85 -3.03
C PRO A 298 -9.42 -8.47 -1.68
N THR A 299 -8.47 -8.64 -0.76
CA THR A 299 -8.71 -9.24 0.57
C THR A 299 -8.28 -8.34 1.74
N ASN A 300 -7.87 -7.11 1.45
CA ASN A 300 -7.16 -6.25 2.40
C ASN A 300 -7.90 -4.94 2.72
N ASN A 301 -9.23 -4.98 2.72
CA ASN A 301 -10.12 -3.82 2.97
C ASN A 301 -9.85 -2.62 2.03
N ARG A 302 -9.45 -2.91 0.78
CA ARG A 302 -9.22 -1.91 -0.28
C ARG A 302 -10.15 -2.18 -1.45
N SER A 303 -11.24 -1.43 -1.53
CA SER A 303 -12.29 -1.64 -2.53
C SER A 303 -12.75 -3.11 -2.61
N GLN A 304 -12.82 -3.77 -1.46
CA GLN A 304 -13.20 -5.18 -1.32
C GLN A 304 -14.71 -5.31 -1.33
N PHE A 305 -15.24 -6.18 -2.18
CA PHE A 305 -16.65 -6.56 -2.16
C PHE A 305 -16.88 -7.69 -1.15
N LYS A 306 -17.90 -7.55 -0.30
CA LYS A 306 -18.34 -8.61 0.62
C LYS A 306 -19.86 -8.67 0.61
N LYS A 307 -20.41 -9.81 0.22
CA LYS A 307 -21.84 -10.10 0.38
C LYS A 307 -22.04 -10.74 1.75
N THR A 308 -22.87 -10.12 2.57
CA THR A 308 -23.31 -10.66 3.87
C THR A 308 -24.69 -11.32 3.72
N GLU A 309 -25.25 -11.83 4.79
CA GLU A 309 -26.60 -12.36 4.80
C GLU A 309 -27.66 -11.28 4.48
N ASN A 310 -27.39 -10.04 4.88
CA ASN A 310 -28.36 -8.95 4.81
C ASN A 310 -28.00 -7.85 3.80
N ASN A 311 -26.74 -7.66 3.44
CA ASN A 311 -26.29 -6.49 2.69
C ASN A 311 -25.17 -6.82 1.69
N GLU A 312 -24.91 -5.90 0.78
CA GLU A 312 -23.73 -5.91 -0.11
C GLU A 312 -22.81 -4.77 0.26
N LEU A 313 -21.58 -5.11 0.66
CA LEU A 313 -20.62 -4.16 1.22
C LEU A 313 -19.49 -3.88 0.26
N ILE A 314 -19.11 -2.62 0.12
CA ILE A 314 -17.86 -2.16 -0.46
C ILE A 314 -16.99 -1.67 0.69
N ILE A 315 -15.99 -2.47 1.07
CA ILE A 315 -15.11 -2.18 2.20
C ILE A 315 -13.84 -1.55 1.67
N ASP A 316 -13.64 -0.27 1.95
CA ASP A 316 -12.45 0.52 1.62
C ASP A 316 -11.93 1.27 2.86
N ALA A 317 -11.77 0.51 3.95
CA ALA A 317 -11.51 1.01 5.30
C ALA A 317 -10.04 0.87 5.75
N TYR A 318 -9.12 0.60 4.82
CA TYR A 318 -7.69 0.53 5.16
C TYR A 318 -7.07 1.92 5.37
N ASN A 319 -7.39 2.89 4.52
CA ASN A 319 -6.97 4.29 4.67
C ASN A 319 -7.90 5.23 3.91
N ALA A 320 -8.00 6.48 4.37
CA ALA A 320 -8.77 7.52 3.72
C ALA A 320 -7.97 8.83 3.63
N ASN A 321 -8.08 9.47 2.48
CA ASN A 321 -7.62 10.83 2.24
C ASN A 321 -8.59 11.52 1.27
N PRO A 322 -8.55 12.85 1.11
CA PRO A 322 -9.51 13.59 0.28
C PRO A 322 -9.64 13.05 -1.15
N SER A 323 -8.51 12.71 -1.78
CA SER A 323 -8.51 12.18 -3.15
C SER A 323 -9.19 10.82 -3.24
N SER A 324 -8.90 9.90 -2.33
CA SER A 324 -9.49 8.55 -2.32
C SER A 324 -10.96 8.55 -1.89
N MET A 325 -11.32 9.44 -0.96
CA MET A 325 -12.71 9.60 -0.49
C MET A 325 -13.58 10.10 -1.64
N LYS A 326 -13.11 11.16 -2.33
CA LYS A 326 -13.81 11.73 -3.48
C LYS A 326 -14.09 10.68 -4.56
N VAL A 327 -13.07 9.93 -4.98
CA VAL A 327 -13.19 8.95 -6.06
C VAL A 327 -14.10 7.79 -5.69
N ALA A 328 -14.05 7.31 -4.44
CA ALA A 328 -14.93 6.25 -3.95
C ALA A 328 -16.40 6.70 -3.90
N LEU A 329 -16.66 7.91 -3.42
CA LEU A 329 -18.01 8.48 -3.38
C LEU A 329 -18.55 8.75 -4.79
N ASP A 330 -17.76 9.36 -5.69
CA ASP A 330 -18.18 9.61 -7.08
C ASP A 330 -18.57 8.30 -7.77
N HIS A 331 -17.79 7.24 -7.57
CA HIS A 331 -18.12 5.93 -8.11
C HIS A 331 -19.40 5.37 -7.50
N PHE A 332 -19.54 5.37 -6.17
CA PHE A 332 -20.69 4.80 -5.49
C PHE A 332 -21.99 5.57 -5.79
N ILE A 333 -21.92 6.89 -5.99
CA ILE A 333 -23.05 7.71 -6.44
C ILE A 333 -23.55 7.22 -7.80
N THR A 334 -22.66 6.93 -8.75
CA THR A 334 -23.02 6.56 -10.12
C THR A 334 -23.43 5.09 -10.28
N MET A 335 -23.18 4.22 -9.30
CA MET A 335 -23.62 2.82 -9.37
C MET A 335 -25.14 2.72 -9.47
N PRO A 336 -25.70 1.89 -10.39
CA PRO A 336 -27.15 1.75 -10.59
C PRO A 336 -27.79 0.77 -9.59
N VAL A 337 -27.57 0.99 -8.29
CA VAL A 337 -28.03 0.14 -7.18
C VAL A 337 -28.84 0.95 -6.18
N GLN A 338 -29.83 0.31 -5.52
CA GLN A 338 -30.65 0.89 -4.48
C GLN A 338 -31.17 -0.20 -3.54
N PRO A 339 -31.39 0.07 -2.24
CA PRO A 339 -31.07 1.33 -1.53
C PRO A 339 -29.57 1.45 -1.22
N LYS A 340 -29.09 2.69 -1.13
CA LYS A 340 -27.70 3.02 -0.83
C LYS A 340 -27.51 3.52 0.59
N ALA A 341 -26.48 3.00 1.28
CA ALA A 341 -26.00 3.57 2.52
C ALA A 341 -24.50 3.88 2.45
N ILE A 342 -24.05 4.90 3.17
CA ILE A 342 -22.63 5.18 3.33
C ILE A 342 -22.26 5.22 4.81
N ILE A 343 -21.09 4.68 5.14
CA ILE A 343 -20.49 4.70 6.47
C ILE A 343 -19.08 5.27 6.30
N LEU A 344 -18.89 6.52 6.73
CA LEU A 344 -17.63 7.23 6.54
C LEU A 344 -17.02 7.61 7.89
N GLY A 345 -15.72 7.33 8.03
CA GLY A 345 -14.91 7.76 9.17
C GLY A 345 -13.92 8.85 8.80
N ASP A 346 -13.43 9.55 9.83
CA ASP A 346 -12.46 10.62 9.68
C ASP A 346 -11.24 10.24 8.83
N MET A 347 -10.79 11.20 8.04
CA MET A 347 -9.51 11.18 7.35
C MET A 347 -8.44 11.74 8.29
N ARG A 348 -7.33 11.01 8.47
CA ARG A 348 -6.22 11.41 9.35
C ARG A 348 -5.10 12.10 8.58
N GLU A 349 -4.18 12.73 9.33
CA GLU A 349 -2.93 13.34 8.83
C GLU A 349 -3.14 14.48 7.81
N LEU A 350 -4.22 15.25 7.99
CA LEU A 350 -4.54 16.39 7.15
C LEU A 350 -4.11 17.73 7.77
N GLY A 351 -3.69 17.71 9.03
CA GLY A 351 -3.26 18.90 9.75
C GLY A 351 -4.36 19.98 9.88
N PRO A 352 -4.00 21.25 9.80
CA PRO A 352 -4.95 22.38 9.98
C PRO A 352 -6.11 22.42 8.98
N THR A 353 -5.96 21.80 7.81
CA THR A 353 -6.99 21.79 6.75
C THR A 353 -8.03 20.66 6.94
N SER A 354 -7.95 19.91 8.03
CA SER A 354 -8.77 18.73 8.25
C SER A 354 -10.27 19.03 8.19
N ASP A 355 -10.75 20.04 8.93
CA ASP A 355 -12.18 20.37 8.97
C ASP A 355 -12.68 20.87 7.60
N GLU A 356 -11.90 21.65 6.86
CA GLU A 356 -12.21 22.09 5.50
C GLU A 356 -12.38 20.91 4.53
N LEU A 357 -11.42 19.98 4.54
CA LEU A 357 -11.43 18.82 3.66
C LEU A 357 -12.55 17.82 4.01
N HIS A 358 -12.96 17.72 5.28
CA HIS A 358 -14.13 16.96 5.68
C HIS A 358 -15.43 17.66 5.24
N ALA A 359 -15.48 18.99 5.27
CA ALA A 359 -16.61 19.76 4.75
C ALA A 359 -16.79 19.55 3.22
N GLU A 360 -15.71 19.48 2.44
CA GLU A 360 -15.77 19.11 1.01
C GLU A 360 -16.45 17.73 0.81
N VAL A 361 -16.15 16.75 1.66
CA VAL A 361 -16.79 15.43 1.64
C VAL A 361 -18.27 15.53 1.98
N VAL A 362 -18.65 16.31 2.99
CA VAL A 362 -20.05 16.54 3.36
C VAL A 362 -20.83 17.16 2.19
N GLU A 363 -20.26 18.13 1.49
CA GLU A 363 -20.88 18.71 0.28
C GLU A 363 -21.02 17.70 -0.86
N GLN A 364 -20.10 16.74 -0.98
CA GLN A 364 -20.23 15.66 -1.94
C GLN A 364 -21.35 14.67 -1.55
N ILE A 365 -21.47 14.35 -0.26
CA ILE A 365 -22.55 13.50 0.27
C ILE A 365 -23.93 14.11 -0.05
N LYS A 366 -24.11 15.42 0.13
CA LYS A 366 -25.37 16.13 -0.18
C LYS A 366 -25.77 16.02 -1.65
N LYS A 367 -24.81 15.91 -2.56
CA LYS A 367 -25.07 15.71 -4.00
C LYS A 367 -25.43 14.26 -4.34
N GLY A 368 -25.09 13.32 -3.48
CA GLY A 368 -25.45 11.91 -3.61
C GLY A 368 -26.87 11.63 -3.12
N GLN A 369 -27.53 10.66 -3.74
CA GLN A 369 -28.84 10.18 -3.30
C GLN A 369 -28.65 8.94 -2.42
N PHE A 370 -28.34 9.16 -1.13
CA PHE A 370 -28.14 8.10 -0.15
C PHE A 370 -29.38 7.98 0.76
N ASP A 371 -29.88 6.76 0.93
CA ASP A 371 -31.00 6.49 1.83
C ASP A 371 -30.59 6.56 3.31
N LYS A 372 -29.31 6.22 3.59
CA LYS A 372 -28.72 6.31 4.93
C LYS A 372 -27.30 6.85 4.86
N VAL A 373 -26.98 7.76 5.79
CA VAL A 373 -25.65 8.35 5.94
C VAL A 373 -25.21 8.19 7.39
N PHE A 374 -24.08 7.53 7.60
CA PHE A 374 -23.46 7.36 8.91
C PHE A 374 -22.06 7.97 8.85
N LEU A 375 -21.83 9.00 9.65
CA LEU A 375 -20.53 9.66 9.78
C LEU A 375 -19.94 9.39 11.16
N CYS A 376 -18.63 9.22 11.25
CA CYS A 376 -17.95 8.89 12.50
C CYS A 376 -16.63 9.65 12.63
N GLY A 377 -16.42 10.22 13.78
CA GLY A 377 -15.18 10.87 14.17
C GLY A 377 -15.33 12.33 14.57
N GLU A 378 -14.24 12.89 15.07
CA GLU A 378 -14.20 14.26 15.60
C GLU A 378 -14.46 15.32 14.54
N HIS A 379 -13.81 15.16 13.35
CA HIS A 379 -13.91 16.14 12.26
C HIS A 379 -15.31 16.10 11.62
N PHE A 380 -15.83 14.91 11.31
CA PHE A 380 -17.22 14.81 10.83
C PHE A 380 -18.24 15.31 11.87
N SER A 381 -17.99 15.15 13.17
CA SER A 381 -18.86 15.70 14.24
C SER A 381 -18.91 17.23 14.24
N LYS A 382 -17.86 17.89 13.73
CA LYS A 382 -17.84 19.36 13.62
C LYS A 382 -18.60 19.85 12.39
N VAL A 383 -18.38 19.21 11.22
CA VAL A 383 -18.80 19.74 9.91
C VAL A 383 -20.04 19.06 9.31
N GLY A 384 -20.41 17.86 9.78
CA GLY A 384 -21.51 17.05 9.23
C GLY A 384 -22.72 16.92 10.16
N LYS A 385 -23.01 17.93 10.99
CA LYS A 385 -24.04 17.89 12.07
C LYS A 385 -25.43 17.50 11.58
N GLU A 386 -25.80 17.85 10.36
CA GLU A 386 -27.08 17.49 9.74
C GLU A 386 -27.31 15.97 9.60
N PHE A 387 -26.21 15.17 9.59
CA PHE A 387 -26.26 13.71 9.53
C PHE A 387 -26.15 13.05 10.91
N SER A 388 -26.16 13.82 12.00
CA SER A 388 -26.05 13.31 13.38
C SER A 388 -24.86 12.37 13.57
N PRO A 389 -23.61 12.83 13.36
CA PRO A 389 -22.41 11.98 13.36
C PRO A 389 -22.16 11.31 14.71
N PHE A 390 -21.55 10.13 14.68
CA PHE A 390 -21.08 9.41 15.86
C PHE A 390 -19.68 9.88 16.27
N ALA A 391 -19.44 10.04 17.55
CA ALA A 391 -18.12 10.41 18.05
C ALA A 391 -17.10 9.27 17.88
N THR A 392 -17.56 8.02 18.01
CA THR A 392 -16.71 6.81 17.93
C THR A 392 -17.38 5.71 17.12
N THR A 393 -16.57 4.79 16.62
CA THR A 393 -17.05 3.59 15.90
C THR A 393 -17.87 2.69 16.81
N GLU A 394 -17.54 2.60 18.10
CA GLU A 394 -18.27 1.80 19.08
C GLU A 394 -19.71 2.31 19.24
N ALA A 395 -19.90 3.62 19.33
CA ALA A 395 -21.25 4.23 19.42
C ALA A 395 -22.07 3.94 18.14
N MET A 396 -21.44 3.98 16.98
CA MET A 396 -22.07 3.61 15.70
C MET A 396 -22.45 2.12 15.66
N VAL A 397 -21.59 1.24 16.15
CA VAL A 397 -21.84 -0.21 16.26
C VAL A 397 -23.07 -0.47 17.12
N GLU A 398 -23.19 0.19 18.27
CA GLU A 398 -24.35 0.06 19.16
C GLU A 398 -25.67 0.47 18.47
N GLU A 399 -25.62 1.55 17.71
CA GLU A 399 -26.82 2.03 16.99
C GLU A 399 -27.22 1.08 15.86
N LEU A 400 -26.24 0.61 15.06
CA LEU A 400 -26.49 -0.35 13.98
C LEU A 400 -27.00 -1.71 14.50
N ARG A 401 -26.62 -2.11 15.71
CA ARG A 401 -27.18 -3.32 16.35
C ARG A 401 -28.65 -3.13 16.77
N LYS A 402 -29.03 -1.92 17.20
CA LYS A 402 -30.44 -1.60 17.55
C LYS A 402 -31.31 -1.47 16.31
N GLN A 403 -30.76 -0.90 15.23
CA GLN A 403 -31.42 -0.67 13.97
C GLN A 403 -30.63 -1.26 12.81
N PRO A 404 -30.66 -2.60 12.61
CA PRO A 404 -29.87 -3.25 11.58
C PRO A 404 -30.30 -2.82 10.17
N LEU A 405 -29.31 -2.56 9.32
CA LEU A 405 -29.53 -2.33 7.89
C LEU A 405 -29.78 -3.67 7.20
N LYS A 406 -30.77 -3.71 6.31
CA LYS A 406 -31.09 -4.90 5.49
C LYS A 406 -31.43 -4.52 4.06
N GLY A 407 -30.85 -5.24 3.11
CA GLY A 407 -31.07 -5.02 1.69
C GLY A 407 -30.32 -3.82 1.11
N TYR A 408 -29.32 -3.28 1.83
CA TYR A 408 -28.57 -2.12 1.39
C TYR A 408 -27.29 -2.50 0.63
N HIS A 409 -26.95 -1.65 -0.33
CA HIS A 409 -25.58 -1.54 -0.83
C HIS A 409 -24.84 -0.50 0.02
N ILE A 410 -23.73 -0.88 0.66
CA ILE A 410 -23.08 -0.06 1.68
C ILE A 410 -21.63 0.20 1.33
N LEU A 411 -21.24 1.48 1.17
CA LEU A 411 -19.84 1.89 1.10
C LEU A 411 -19.32 2.18 2.50
N ILE A 412 -18.25 1.48 2.91
CA ILE A 412 -17.56 1.69 4.20
C ILE A 412 -16.17 2.23 3.91
N LYS A 413 -15.89 3.49 4.34
CA LYS A 413 -14.59 4.12 4.11
C LYS A 413 -14.17 5.03 5.27
N GLY A 414 -12.89 4.94 5.65
CA GLY A 414 -12.29 5.76 6.71
C GLY A 414 -10.81 5.44 6.87
N SER A 415 -10.12 6.20 7.72
CA SER A 415 -8.75 5.89 8.10
C SER A 415 -8.71 4.61 8.94
N HIS A 416 -7.62 3.84 8.83
CA HIS A 416 -7.44 2.56 9.52
C HIS A 416 -7.67 2.64 11.04
N SER A 417 -7.23 3.74 11.66
CA SER A 417 -7.42 3.97 13.10
C SER A 417 -8.87 4.08 13.54
N MET A 418 -9.82 4.26 12.61
CA MET A 418 -11.25 4.28 12.91
C MET A 418 -11.81 2.86 13.12
N GLY A 419 -11.14 1.81 12.62
CA GLY A 419 -11.56 0.41 12.80
C GLY A 419 -12.91 0.07 12.17
N LEU A 420 -13.28 0.76 11.08
CA LEU A 420 -14.59 0.59 10.42
C LEU A 420 -14.78 -0.77 9.77
N GLU A 421 -13.70 -1.49 9.46
CA GLU A 421 -13.75 -2.86 8.93
C GLU A 421 -14.52 -3.82 9.83
N LYS A 422 -14.55 -3.57 11.15
CA LYS A 422 -15.31 -4.36 12.14
C LYS A 422 -16.82 -4.32 11.93
N LEU A 423 -17.31 -3.29 11.24
CA LEU A 423 -18.73 -3.18 10.90
C LEU A 423 -19.19 -4.26 9.92
N ALA A 424 -18.28 -4.81 9.12
CA ALA A 424 -18.60 -5.86 8.17
C ALA A 424 -19.09 -7.19 8.79
N ASP A 425 -18.92 -7.35 10.11
CA ASP A 425 -19.36 -8.54 10.84
C ASP A 425 -20.75 -8.38 11.48
N ILE A 426 -21.28 -7.16 11.45
CA ILE A 426 -22.61 -6.84 12.01
C ILE A 426 -23.62 -6.34 10.96
N LEU A 427 -23.16 -6.08 9.75
CA LEU A 427 -23.95 -5.64 8.59
C LEU A 427 -24.26 -6.83 7.67
#